data_0bac979344dee8db0588f6dd34fd74ad
#
_entry.id   0bac979344dee8db0588f6dd34fd74ad
#
_cell.length_a   1.000
_cell.length_b   1.000
_cell.length_c   1.000
_cell.angle_alpha   90.00
_cell.angle_beta   90.00
_cell.angle_gamma   90.00
#
_symmetry.space_group_name_H-M   'P 1'
#
loop_
_entity.id
_entity.type
_entity.pdbx_description
1 polymer ?
#
loop_
_entity_poly.entity_id
_entity_poly.type
_entity_poly.pdbx_seq_one_letter_code
_entity_poly.pdbx_strand_id
1 'polypeptide(L)'
;MTETAPDPRPLPAVRAEDTSLRERLAEAQSAVRGRLDQPLARAQRIAQWFPIRVWRHFLQHNGFLLAAGMSYQGLFAVFSALYLAFAGVGIWLGGSTSAITGLIRIVNSYIPGLISENGLVDRDQVEAVAQESGRLLTVTGIVAVVVVVWTAIGFVTFTRRAVRDTFGLPFDLRNYVMLKARDFVASVLFGISLLVGALLGSVTTGAVDLVFGLIGWDRETLGWSIGARLVSLVVAFGINTVALASLFRFLTGTTLSWRRAWPGAIVGATGIVVLQVAAGFLFVYTPSNPLLATFTVLIGFLLWFRFIGIVILVSAAWIAVAAGDRDVPLRSPEDRRAMEQAALVIAAQVGLREAEKAFAMSRWPLRWRAKRRVIAAEKNLARAEADVPAPRRTSLLPD
;
A
#
# COMPACT_ATOMS: atom_id res chain seq x y z
N MET A 1 -54.08 -81.98 6.96
CA MET A 1 -52.65 -81.81 6.76
C MET A 1 -52.41 -80.28 6.67
N THR A 2 -52.12 -79.70 7.80
CA THR A 2 -51.85 -78.28 7.95
C THR A 2 -50.36 -78.10 8.22
N GLU A 3 -49.63 -77.58 7.22
CA GLU A 3 -48.21 -77.34 7.24
C GLU A 3 -47.95 -75.97 7.89
N THR A 4 -47.40 -76.03 9.08
CA THR A 4 -47.00 -74.85 9.89
C THR A 4 -45.68 -74.27 9.34
N ALA A 5 -45.69 -73.05 8.86
CA ALA A 5 -44.49 -72.33 8.45
C ALA A 5 -43.58 -72.05 9.67
N PRO A 6 -42.23 -72.09 9.55
CA PRO A 6 -41.31 -71.82 10.62
C PRO A 6 -41.16 -70.32 10.88
N ASP A 7 -41.19 -69.96 12.19
CA ASP A 7 -41.01 -68.67 12.77
C ASP A 7 -39.60 -68.08 12.45
N PRO A 8 -39.44 -66.85 11.94
CA PRO A 8 -38.14 -66.25 11.70
C PRO A 8 -37.56 -65.78 13.02
N ARG A 9 -36.58 -66.50 13.55
CA ARG A 9 -35.80 -66.05 14.70
C ARG A 9 -35.03 -64.78 14.39
N PRO A 10 -35.08 -63.75 15.21
CA PRO A 10 -34.30 -62.55 15.01
C PRO A 10 -32.82 -62.81 15.30
N LEU A 11 -31.93 -62.35 14.44
CA LEU A 11 -30.50 -62.40 14.62
C LEU A 11 -30.06 -61.27 15.62
N PRO A 12 -29.72 -61.57 16.89
CA PRO A 12 -29.47 -60.53 17.88
C PRO A 12 -28.02 -60.04 17.95
N ALA A 13 -27.08 -60.70 17.29
CA ALA A 13 -25.65 -60.38 17.46
C ALA A 13 -25.14 -59.23 16.65
N VAL A 14 -25.64 -58.95 15.44
CA VAL A 14 -25.12 -57.92 14.53
C VAL A 14 -25.50 -56.50 14.94
N ARG A 15 -26.64 -56.33 15.65
CA ARG A 15 -27.07 -54.98 16.13
C ARG A 15 -26.29 -54.45 17.32
N ALA A 16 -25.79 -55.30 18.19
CA ALA A 16 -25.07 -54.87 19.40
C ALA A 16 -23.63 -54.40 19.09
N GLU A 17 -22.94 -55.07 18.12
CA GLU A 17 -21.59 -54.66 17.70
C GLU A 17 -21.59 -53.33 16.91
N ASP A 18 -22.61 -53.14 16.08
CA ASP A 18 -22.72 -51.90 15.28
C ASP A 18 -23.02 -50.67 16.16
N THR A 19 -23.74 -50.86 17.26
CA THR A 19 -24.02 -49.80 18.27
C THR A 19 -22.76 -49.45 19.04
N SER A 20 -21.99 -50.44 19.48
CA SER A 20 -20.74 -50.22 20.23
C SER A 20 -19.64 -49.58 19.38
N LEU A 21 -19.56 -49.90 18.10
CA LEU A 21 -18.65 -49.23 17.14
C LEU A 21 -19.03 -47.77 16.90
N ARG A 22 -20.32 -47.48 16.77
CA ARG A 22 -20.82 -46.11 16.61
C ARG A 22 -20.57 -45.26 17.85
N GLU A 23 -20.76 -45.81 19.06
CA GLU A 23 -20.45 -45.13 20.32
C GLU A 23 -18.96 -44.87 20.47
N ARG A 24 -18.08 -45.82 20.17
CA ARG A 24 -16.62 -45.63 20.19
C ARG A 24 -16.16 -44.60 19.16
N LEU A 25 -16.75 -44.58 17.95
CA LEU A 25 -16.48 -43.57 16.93
C LEU A 25 -16.95 -42.16 17.38
N ALA A 26 -18.12 -42.08 18.00
CA ALA A 26 -18.64 -40.83 18.54
C ALA A 26 -17.79 -40.33 19.73
N GLU A 27 -17.35 -41.20 20.61
CA GLU A 27 -16.42 -40.84 21.69
C GLU A 27 -15.05 -40.42 21.14
N ALA A 28 -14.49 -41.14 20.20
CA ALA A 28 -13.22 -40.74 19.52
C ALA A 28 -13.36 -39.43 18.82
N GLN A 29 -14.46 -39.16 18.10
CA GLN A 29 -14.74 -37.88 17.47
C GLN A 29 -14.93 -36.75 18.47
N SER A 30 -15.60 -36.98 19.59
CA SER A 30 -15.78 -35.98 20.64
C SER A 30 -14.47 -35.66 21.36
N ALA A 31 -13.64 -36.68 21.63
CA ALA A 31 -12.31 -36.52 22.24
C ALA A 31 -11.35 -35.75 21.29
N VAL A 32 -11.39 -36.01 19.97
CA VAL A 32 -10.62 -35.25 18.98
C VAL A 32 -11.13 -33.82 18.85
N ARG A 33 -12.45 -33.60 18.81
CA ARG A 33 -13.04 -32.26 18.81
C ARG A 33 -12.65 -31.48 20.06
N GLY A 34 -12.80 -32.04 21.25
CA GLY A 34 -12.44 -31.36 22.49
C GLY A 34 -10.94 -31.00 22.61
N ARG A 35 -10.05 -31.82 21.99
CA ARG A 35 -8.62 -31.51 21.92
C ARG A 35 -8.29 -30.39 20.91
N LEU A 36 -9.10 -30.25 19.85
CA LEU A 36 -8.92 -29.22 18.80
C LEU A 36 -9.62 -27.90 19.16
N ASP A 37 -10.69 -27.93 19.95
CA ASP A 37 -11.49 -26.74 20.28
C ASP A 37 -10.70 -25.69 21.07
N GLN A 38 -9.85 -26.10 22.00
CA GLN A 38 -9.02 -25.17 22.79
C GLN A 38 -7.94 -24.46 21.95
N PRO A 39 -7.12 -25.17 21.14
CA PRO A 39 -6.15 -24.51 20.28
C PRO A 39 -6.83 -23.68 19.16
N LEU A 40 -7.97 -24.13 18.62
CA LEU A 40 -8.74 -23.38 17.65
C LEU A 40 -9.33 -22.09 18.24
N ALA A 41 -9.89 -22.15 19.44
CA ALA A 41 -10.39 -20.97 20.14
C ALA A 41 -9.27 -19.97 20.47
N ARG A 42 -8.09 -20.45 20.86
CA ARG A 42 -6.90 -19.58 21.05
C ARG A 42 -6.44 -18.97 19.74
N ALA A 43 -6.35 -19.76 18.68
CA ALA A 43 -5.97 -19.29 17.33
C ALA A 43 -6.97 -18.26 16.82
N GLN A 44 -8.27 -18.45 17.04
CA GLN A 44 -9.32 -17.48 16.67
C GLN A 44 -9.20 -16.18 17.46
N ARG A 45 -8.94 -16.23 18.77
CA ARG A 45 -8.69 -15.03 19.60
C ARG A 45 -7.46 -14.27 19.13
N ILE A 46 -6.36 -14.98 18.81
CA ILE A 46 -5.15 -14.38 18.28
C ILE A 46 -5.42 -13.78 16.90
N ALA A 47 -6.15 -14.47 16.04
CA ALA A 47 -6.51 -13.98 14.70
C ALA A 47 -7.44 -12.74 14.73
N GLN A 48 -8.15 -12.50 15.82
CA GLN A 48 -8.97 -11.31 16.05
C GLN A 48 -8.17 -10.12 16.59
N TRP A 49 -6.93 -10.34 17.01
CA TRP A 49 -6.08 -9.25 17.50
C TRP A 49 -5.79 -8.23 16.39
N PHE A 50 -5.96 -6.94 16.72
CA PHE A 50 -5.94 -5.87 15.73
C PHE A 50 -4.67 -5.86 14.85
N PRO A 51 -3.42 -5.97 15.37
CA PRO A 51 -2.22 -6.00 14.52
C PRO A 51 -2.19 -7.19 13.56
N ILE A 52 -2.70 -8.35 13.98
CA ILE A 52 -2.76 -9.56 13.13
C ILE A 52 -3.78 -9.38 12.01
N ARG A 53 -4.90 -8.72 12.30
CA ARG A 53 -5.90 -8.36 11.28
C ARG A 53 -5.31 -7.39 10.26
N VAL A 54 -4.54 -6.39 10.70
CA VAL A 54 -3.82 -5.46 9.84
C VAL A 54 -2.83 -6.19 8.94
N TRP A 55 -2.02 -7.08 9.52
CA TRP A 55 -1.05 -7.88 8.76
C TRP A 55 -1.73 -8.79 7.74
N ARG A 56 -2.80 -9.47 8.14
CA ARG A 56 -3.60 -10.29 7.23
C ARG A 56 -4.23 -9.47 6.11
N HIS A 57 -4.74 -8.27 6.41
CA HIS A 57 -5.27 -7.35 5.43
C HIS A 57 -4.20 -6.93 4.40
N PHE A 58 -3.00 -6.60 4.86
CA PHE A 58 -1.84 -6.32 4.01
C PHE A 58 -1.52 -7.51 3.07
N LEU A 59 -1.52 -8.74 3.59
CA LEU A 59 -1.27 -9.95 2.79
C LEU A 59 -2.37 -10.21 1.76
N GLN A 60 -3.65 -10.04 2.15
CA GLN A 60 -4.80 -10.25 1.27
C GLN A 60 -4.83 -9.30 0.07
N HIS A 61 -4.27 -8.09 0.22
CA HIS A 61 -4.14 -7.10 -0.85
C HIS A 61 -2.78 -7.15 -1.55
N ASN A 62 -2.13 -8.30 -1.59
CA ASN A 62 -0.83 -8.49 -2.25
C ASN A 62 0.24 -7.48 -1.83
N GLY A 63 0.29 -7.12 -0.54
CA GLY A 63 1.13 -6.04 -0.03
C GLY A 63 2.61 -6.18 -0.38
N PHE A 64 3.18 -7.39 -0.34
CA PHE A 64 4.58 -7.62 -0.75
C PHE A 64 4.83 -7.39 -2.23
N LEU A 65 3.86 -7.74 -3.10
CA LEU A 65 3.96 -7.51 -4.54
C LEU A 65 3.89 -6.01 -4.85
N LEU A 66 2.95 -5.32 -4.21
CA LEU A 66 2.80 -3.87 -4.35
C LEU A 66 4.05 -3.13 -3.82
N ALA A 67 4.60 -3.55 -2.68
CA ALA A 67 5.84 -2.98 -2.14
C ALA A 67 7.04 -3.20 -3.07
N ALA A 68 7.13 -4.37 -3.74
CA ALA A 68 8.17 -4.63 -4.74
C ALA A 68 8.02 -3.72 -5.97
N GLY A 69 6.79 -3.51 -6.45
CA GLY A 69 6.51 -2.56 -7.53
C GLY A 69 6.84 -1.12 -7.13
N MET A 70 6.54 -0.72 -5.89
CA MET A 70 6.93 0.59 -5.34
C MET A 70 8.45 0.74 -5.31
N SER A 71 9.21 -0.30 -4.92
CA SER A 71 10.67 -0.23 -4.86
C SER A 71 11.29 -0.02 -6.25
N TYR A 72 10.80 -0.72 -7.25
CA TYR A 72 11.24 -0.56 -8.64
C TYR A 72 10.98 0.87 -9.14
N GLN A 73 9.76 1.35 -8.99
CA GLN A 73 9.39 2.72 -9.40
C GLN A 73 10.13 3.79 -8.57
N GLY A 74 10.35 3.52 -7.27
CA GLY A 74 11.07 4.42 -6.37
C GLY A 74 12.53 4.59 -6.78
N LEU A 75 13.20 3.51 -7.20
CA LEU A 75 14.56 3.58 -7.67
C LEU A 75 14.70 4.54 -8.87
N PHE A 76 13.85 4.38 -9.90
CA PHE A 76 13.86 5.28 -11.06
C PHE A 76 13.48 6.71 -10.69
N ALA A 77 12.51 6.89 -9.79
CA ALA A 77 12.07 8.21 -9.36
C ALA A 77 13.19 8.98 -8.66
N VAL A 78 14.01 8.30 -7.83
CA VAL A 78 15.15 8.93 -7.14
C VAL A 78 16.21 9.39 -8.12
N PHE A 79 16.63 8.55 -9.06
CA PHE A 79 17.59 8.96 -10.08
C PHE A 79 17.08 10.12 -10.91
N SER A 80 15.79 10.09 -11.27
CA SER A 80 15.13 11.17 -11.99
C SER A 80 15.11 12.47 -11.17
N ALA A 81 14.78 12.38 -9.90
CA ALA A 81 14.74 13.53 -8.99
C ALA A 81 16.14 14.13 -8.79
N LEU A 82 17.16 13.28 -8.62
CA LEU A 82 18.55 13.71 -8.51
C LEU A 82 19.01 14.46 -9.77
N TYR A 83 18.77 13.86 -10.94
CA TYR A 83 19.11 14.51 -12.21
C TYR A 83 18.48 15.91 -12.31
N LEU A 84 17.17 16.00 -12.04
CA LEU A 84 16.44 17.27 -12.10
C LEU A 84 16.96 18.29 -11.08
N ALA A 85 17.27 17.85 -9.85
CA ALA A 85 17.79 18.72 -8.79
C ALA A 85 19.16 19.29 -9.16
N PHE A 86 20.09 18.44 -9.61
CA PHE A 86 21.43 18.91 -10.01
C PHE A 86 21.42 19.74 -11.29
N ALA A 87 20.61 19.38 -12.25
CA ALA A 87 20.41 20.20 -13.43
C ALA A 87 19.84 21.59 -13.10
N GLY A 88 18.88 21.64 -12.16
CA GLY A 88 18.32 22.88 -11.64
C GLY A 88 19.36 23.75 -10.94
N VAL A 89 20.21 23.18 -10.11
CA VAL A 89 21.34 23.89 -9.47
C VAL A 89 22.31 24.43 -10.53
N GLY A 90 22.61 23.65 -11.56
CA GLY A 90 23.45 24.07 -12.66
C GLY A 90 22.91 25.29 -13.43
N ILE A 91 21.60 25.26 -13.78
CA ILE A 91 20.94 26.33 -14.52
C ILE A 91 20.77 27.61 -13.67
N TRP A 92 20.28 27.46 -12.43
CA TRP A 92 19.84 28.59 -11.61
C TRP A 92 20.96 29.22 -10.75
N LEU A 93 21.94 28.42 -10.34
CA LEU A 93 23.03 28.83 -9.45
C LEU A 93 24.40 28.79 -10.14
N GLY A 94 24.43 28.66 -11.48
CA GLY A 94 25.66 28.69 -12.27
C GLY A 94 26.65 27.57 -11.91
N GLY A 95 26.16 26.43 -11.43
CA GLY A 95 27.02 25.31 -11.01
C GLY A 95 27.83 25.58 -9.75
N SER A 96 27.38 26.48 -8.86
CA SER A 96 28.07 26.85 -7.60
C SER A 96 28.40 25.58 -6.80
N THR A 97 29.69 25.41 -6.50
CA THR A 97 30.20 24.26 -5.72
C THR A 97 29.56 24.16 -4.32
N SER A 98 29.25 25.29 -3.72
CA SER A 98 28.55 25.34 -2.42
C SER A 98 27.11 24.84 -2.52
N ALA A 99 26.40 25.19 -3.60
CA ALA A 99 25.03 24.72 -3.83
C ALA A 99 24.99 23.22 -4.13
N ILE A 100 25.92 22.71 -4.94
CA ILE A 100 26.09 21.30 -5.24
C ILE A 100 26.38 20.51 -3.96
N THR A 101 27.34 20.96 -3.15
CA THR A 101 27.69 20.35 -1.85
C THR A 101 26.50 20.39 -0.88
N GLY A 102 25.74 21.47 -0.85
CA GLY A 102 24.52 21.60 -0.06
C GLY A 102 23.46 20.56 -0.48
N LEU A 103 23.23 20.41 -1.77
CA LEU A 103 22.28 19.44 -2.31
C LEU A 103 22.72 17.99 -2.04
N ILE A 104 24.01 17.66 -2.21
CA ILE A 104 24.58 16.35 -1.85
C ILE A 104 24.31 16.05 -0.37
N ARG A 105 24.50 17.01 0.51
CA ARG A 105 24.23 16.85 1.95
C ARG A 105 22.74 16.56 2.20
N ILE A 106 21.86 17.28 1.54
CA ILE A 106 20.40 17.07 1.64
C ILE A 106 20.04 15.67 1.18
N VAL A 107 20.51 15.25 0.02
CA VAL A 107 20.24 13.91 -0.54
C VAL A 107 20.74 12.84 0.40
N ASN A 108 21.98 12.93 0.88
CA ASN A 108 22.56 11.94 1.79
C ASN A 108 21.91 11.95 3.19
N SER A 109 21.20 13.01 3.58
CA SER A 109 20.42 13.00 4.82
C SER A 109 19.17 12.12 4.74
N TYR A 110 18.58 12.01 3.56
CA TYR A 110 17.43 11.12 3.31
C TYR A 110 17.84 9.70 2.91
N ILE A 111 18.90 9.60 2.13
CA ILE A 111 19.42 8.33 1.60
C ILE A 111 20.92 8.30 1.85
N PRO A 112 21.37 7.82 3.04
CA PRO A 112 22.76 7.81 3.40
C PRO A 112 23.62 7.05 2.39
N GLY A 113 24.72 7.66 1.93
CA GLY A 113 25.68 7.04 1.02
C GLY A 113 25.25 6.94 -0.45
N LEU A 114 24.13 7.55 -0.85
CA LEU A 114 23.68 7.56 -2.26
C LEU A 114 24.73 8.26 -3.15
N ILE A 115 25.20 9.42 -2.73
CA ILE A 115 26.24 10.19 -3.43
C ILE A 115 27.52 10.14 -2.59
N SER A 116 28.44 9.25 -2.96
CA SER A 116 29.74 9.06 -2.31
C SER A 116 30.70 8.37 -3.27
N GLU A 117 31.99 8.35 -2.98
CA GLU A 117 33.01 7.66 -3.78
C GLU A 117 32.68 6.18 -4.04
N ASN A 118 31.97 5.51 -3.14
CA ASN A 118 31.52 4.14 -3.26
C ASN A 118 29.98 4.02 -3.36
N GLY A 119 29.28 5.13 -3.62
CA GLY A 119 27.83 5.18 -3.77
C GLY A 119 27.34 4.76 -5.14
N LEU A 120 26.02 4.86 -5.35
CA LEU A 120 25.41 4.64 -6.69
C LEU A 120 25.71 5.77 -7.67
N VAL A 121 25.96 6.97 -7.14
CA VAL A 121 26.29 8.17 -7.91
C VAL A 121 27.59 8.72 -7.37
N ASP A 122 28.56 8.93 -8.24
CA ASP A 122 29.81 9.56 -7.90
C ASP A 122 29.65 11.09 -7.87
N ARG A 123 30.43 11.75 -7.00
CA ARG A 123 30.43 13.21 -6.89
C ARG A 123 30.81 13.89 -8.20
N ASP A 124 31.80 13.34 -8.92
CA ASP A 124 32.26 13.88 -10.18
C ASP A 124 31.15 13.83 -11.26
N GLN A 125 30.34 12.79 -11.26
CA GLN A 125 29.18 12.66 -12.14
C GLN A 125 28.13 13.74 -11.86
N VAL A 126 27.91 14.04 -10.57
CA VAL A 126 26.98 15.10 -10.14
C VAL A 126 27.48 16.48 -10.56
N GLU A 127 28.77 16.75 -10.38
CA GLU A 127 29.39 17.99 -10.77
C GLU A 127 29.37 18.18 -12.31
N ALA A 128 29.62 17.09 -13.07
CA ALA A 128 29.52 17.09 -14.52
C ALA A 128 28.10 17.44 -14.99
N VAL A 129 27.06 16.83 -14.42
CA VAL A 129 25.65 17.15 -14.72
C VAL A 129 25.35 18.61 -14.42
N ALA A 130 25.80 19.14 -13.29
CA ALA A 130 25.57 20.53 -12.92
C ALA A 130 26.31 21.54 -13.84
N GLN A 131 27.52 21.20 -14.30
CA GLN A 131 28.30 22.05 -15.20
C GLN A 131 27.83 21.99 -16.65
N GLU A 132 27.34 20.81 -17.10
CA GLU A 132 26.85 20.59 -18.45
C GLU A 132 25.41 21.11 -18.68
N SER A 133 24.80 21.65 -17.64
CA SER A 133 23.40 22.13 -17.65
C SER A 133 23.11 23.23 -18.66
N GLY A 134 24.12 23.96 -19.15
CA GLY A 134 23.97 24.89 -20.28
C GLY A 134 23.48 24.23 -21.60
N ARG A 135 23.68 22.90 -21.71
CA ARG A 135 23.22 22.10 -22.85
C ARG A 135 21.80 21.54 -22.68
N LEU A 136 21.17 21.74 -21.55
CA LEU A 136 19.78 21.28 -21.34
C LEU A 136 18.75 21.98 -22.23
N LEU A 137 19.10 23.07 -22.84
CA LEU A 137 18.31 23.74 -23.91
C LEU A 137 18.41 23.03 -25.25
N THR A 138 19.23 22.00 -25.38
CA THR A 138 19.26 21.13 -26.57
C THR A 138 18.08 20.17 -26.60
N VAL A 139 17.71 19.67 -27.77
CA VAL A 139 16.62 18.69 -27.95
C VAL A 139 16.80 17.48 -27.02
N THR A 140 18.03 17.02 -26.86
CA THR A 140 18.38 15.88 -25.99
C THR A 140 18.06 16.19 -24.49
N GLY A 141 18.37 17.40 -24.02
CA GLY A 141 18.05 17.82 -22.65
C GLY A 141 16.55 17.92 -22.40
N ILE A 142 15.79 18.46 -23.35
CA ILE A 142 14.33 18.52 -23.25
C ILE A 142 13.74 17.11 -23.17
N VAL A 143 14.19 16.18 -24.01
CA VAL A 143 13.77 14.77 -23.95
C VAL A 143 14.10 14.15 -22.60
N ALA A 144 15.32 14.38 -22.08
CA ALA A 144 15.72 13.89 -20.77
C ALA A 144 14.79 14.41 -19.65
N VAL A 145 14.48 15.70 -19.63
CA VAL A 145 13.55 16.30 -18.65
C VAL A 145 12.16 15.66 -18.75
N VAL A 146 11.64 15.46 -19.97
CA VAL A 146 10.34 14.79 -20.16
C VAL A 146 10.35 13.38 -19.59
N VAL A 147 11.41 12.60 -19.84
CA VAL A 147 11.56 11.22 -19.32
C VAL A 147 11.62 11.24 -17.78
N VAL A 148 12.38 12.17 -17.21
CA VAL A 148 12.49 12.34 -15.74
C VAL A 148 11.13 12.64 -15.12
N VAL A 149 10.40 13.62 -15.65
CA VAL A 149 9.07 13.99 -15.17
C VAL A 149 8.09 12.82 -15.31
N TRP A 150 8.12 12.12 -16.45
CA TRP A 150 7.30 10.95 -16.68
C TRP A 150 7.53 9.85 -15.62
N THR A 151 8.80 9.59 -15.30
CA THR A 151 9.21 8.57 -14.33
C THR A 151 8.77 8.94 -12.91
N ALA A 152 8.94 10.21 -12.52
CA ALA A 152 8.49 10.72 -11.22
C ALA A 152 6.96 10.60 -11.05
N ILE A 153 6.19 10.98 -12.08
CA ILE A 153 4.74 10.80 -12.10
C ILE A 153 4.38 9.30 -12.02
N GLY A 154 5.17 8.43 -12.65
CA GLY A 154 5.01 6.97 -12.60
C GLY A 154 5.03 6.43 -11.18
N PHE A 155 6.01 6.84 -10.38
CA PHE A 155 6.14 6.45 -8.98
C PHE A 155 4.92 6.86 -8.14
N VAL A 156 4.50 8.13 -8.25
CA VAL A 156 3.33 8.63 -7.51
C VAL A 156 2.06 7.92 -7.95
N THR A 157 1.87 7.70 -9.26
CA THR A 157 0.73 6.95 -9.78
C THR A 157 0.68 5.53 -9.24
N PHE A 158 1.83 4.84 -9.22
CA PHE A 158 1.91 3.45 -8.71
C PHE A 158 1.63 3.41 -7.21
N THR A 159 2.27 4.29 -6.42
CA THR A 159 2.05 4.40 -4.98
C THR A 159 0.59 4.69 -4.65
N ARG A 160 -0.04 5.60 -5.40
CA ARG A 160 -1.46 5.90 -5.26
C ARG A 160 -2.33 4.66 -5.51
N ARG A 161 -2.05 3.90 -6.58
CA ARG A 161 -2.78 2.66 -6.88
C ARG A 161 -2.60 1.63 -5.76
N ALA A 162 -1.37 1.41 -5.30
CA ALA A 162 -1.06 0.47 -4.23
C ALA A 162 -1.77 0.82 -2.92
N VAL A 163 -1.75 2.10 -2.53
CA VAL A 163 -2.46 2.58 -1.34
C VAL A 163 -3.97 2.41 -1.51
N ARG A 164 -4.54 2.79 -2.66
CA ARG A 164 -5.98 2.64 -2.93
C ARG A 164 -6.44 1.18 -2.91
N ASP A 165 -5.63 0.26 -3.46
CA ASP A 165 -5.90 -1.17 -3.42
C ASP A 165 -5.92 -1.69 -1.97
N THR A 166 -4.94 -1.29 -1.16
CA THR A 166 -4.91 -1.61 0.28
C THR A 166 -6.13 -1.06 1.04
N PHE A 167 -6.70 0.08 0.61
CA PHE A 167 -7.95 0.61 1.17
C PHE A 167 -9.20 -0.10 0.63
N GLY A 168 -9.07 -1.06 -0.28
CA GLY A 168 -10.19 -1.72 -0.95
C GLY A 168 -11.04 -0.77 -1.81
N LEU A 169 -10.42 0.31 -2.31
CA LEU A 169 -11.08 1.29 -3.15
C LEU A 169 -11.10 0.82 -4.61
N PRO A 170 -12.20 1.01 -5.33
CA PRO A 170 -12.30 0.64 -6.74
C PRO A 170 -11.31 1.43 -7.59
N PHE A 171 -11.08 0.91 -8.80
CA PHE A 171 -10.25 1.60 -9.78
C PHE A 171 -10.80 3.01 -10.04
N ASP A 172 -9.90 4.00 -10.14
CA ASP A 172 -10.29 5.39 -10.35
C ASP A 172 -10.67 5.59 -11.83
N LEU A 173 -11.96 5.79 -12.08
CA LEU A 173 -12.52 5.99 -13.43
C LEU A 173 -12.48 7.46 -13.90
N ARG A 174 -11.85 8.34 -13.16
CA ARG A 174 -11.72 9.76 -13.54
C ARG A 174 -10.90 9.89 -14.83
N ASN A 175 -11.08 11.02 -15.52
CA ASN A 175 -10.35 11.32 -16.75
C ASN A 175 -8.83 11.13 -16.52
N TYR A 176 -8.21 10.33 -17.38
CA TYR A 176 -6.78 9.96 -17.31
C TYR A 176 -5.87 11.19 -17.23
N VAL A 177 -6.14 12.23 -18.04
CA VAL A 177 -5.34 13.46 -18.06
C VAL A 177 -5.42 14.20 -16.73
N MET A 178 -6.63 14.36 -16.19
CA MET A 178 -6.83 15.03 -14.88
C MET A 178 -6.16 14.25 -13.74
N LEU A 179 -6.18 12.91 -13.84
CA LEU A 179 -5.54 12.04 -12.88
C LEU A 179 -4.01 12.20 -12.92
N LYS A 180 -3.43 12.27 -14.13
CA LYS A 180 -1.99 12.49 -14.32
C LYS A 180 -1.56 13.90 -13.91
N ALA A 181 -2.35 14.92 -14.20
CA ALA A 181 -2.11 16.28 -13.71
C ALA A 181 -2.09 16.34 -12.16
N ARG A 182 -3.02 15.65 -11.52
CA ARG A 182 -3.06 15.53 -10.06
C ARG A 182 -1.84 14.78 -9.51
N ASP A 183 -1.43 13.69 -10.17
CA ASP A 183 -0.24 12.93 -9.77
C ASP A 183 1.03 13.78 -9.95
N PHE A 184 1.10 14.62 -10.99
CA PHE A 184 2.19 15.59 -11.17
C PHE A 184 2.22 16.64 -10.03
N VAL A 185 1.10 17.26 -9.71
CA VAL A 185 1.01 18.19 -8.58
C VAL A 185 1.42 17.52 -7.27
N ALA A 186 1.00 16.25 -7.08
CA ALA A 186 1.42 15.47 -5.92
C ALA A 186 2.92 15.26 -5.86
N SER A 187 3.55 14.94 -6.99
CA SER A 187 5.01 14.75 -7.08
C SER A 187 5.76 16.02 -6.72
N VAL A 188 5.30 17.17 -7.22
CA VAL A 188 5.88 18.48 -6.92
C VAL A 188 5.72 18.81 -5.43
N LEU A 189 4.51 18.67 -4.88
CA LEU A 189 4.24 18.92 -3.45
C LEU A 189 5.06 17.98 -2.56
N PHE A 190 5.21 16.73 -2.95
CA PHE A 190 6.05 15.78 -2.21
C PHE A 190 7.52 16.20 -2.24
N GLY A 191 8.06 16.59 -3.40
CA GLY A 191 9.42 17.12 -3.53
C GLY A 191 9.65 18.38 -2.66
N ILE A 192 8.70 19.32 -2.69
CA ILE A 192 8.75 20.52 -1.82
C ILE A 192 8.71 20.12 -0.34
N SER A 193 7.87 19.14 0.04
CA SER A 193 7.80 18.66 1.42
C SER A 193 9.12 18.05 1.90
N LEU A 194 9.83 17.35 1.03
CA LEU A 194 11.16 16.80 1.34
C LEU A 194 12.18 17.94 1.54
N LEU A 195 12.17 18.95 0.69
CA LEU A 195 13.05 20.12 0.84
C LEU A 195 12.77 20.88 2.14
N VAL A 196 11.50 21.14 2.43
CA VAL A 196 11.08 21.78 3.69
C VAL A 196 11.49 20.94 4.89
N GLY A 197 11.30 19.60 4.82
CA GLY A 197 11.72 18.68 5.87
C GLY A 197 13.24 18.72 6.11
N ALA A 198 14.06 18.80 5.05
CA ALA A 198 15.50 18.93 5.15
C ALA A 198 15.92 20.27 5.78
N LEU A 199 15.28 21.37 5.37
CA LEU A 199 15.51 22.69 5.94
C LEU A 199 15.13 22.73 7.42
N LEU A 200 13.97 22.19 7.78
CA LEU A 200 13.56 22.08 9.19
C LEU A 200 14.54 21.22 10.00
N GLY A 201 15.05 20.13 9.43
CA GLY A 201 16.07 19.29 10.07
C GLY A 201 17.36 20.07 10.34
N SER A 202 17.84 20.89 9.39
CA SER A 202 19.04 21.72 9.58
C SER A 202 18.82 22.85 10.61
N VAL A 203 17.65 23.47 10.58
CA VAL A 203 17.27 24.50 11.59
C VAL A 203 17.15 23.87 12.98
N THR A 204 16.61 22.65 13.08
CA THR A 204 16.50 21.94 14.35
C THR A 204 17.86 21.65 14.95
N THR A 205 18.85 21.21 14.14
CA THR A 205 20.23 21.00 14.62
C THR A 205 20.84 22.30 15.16
N GLY A 206 20.67 23.42 14.46
CA GLY A 206 21.13 24.71 14.92
C GLY A 206 20.41 25.20 16.19
N ALA A 207 19.09 24.98 16.28
CA ALA A 207 18.32 25.32 17.47
C ALA A 207 18.71 24.48 18.69
N VAL A 208 18.98 23.18 18.48
CA VAL A 208 19.46 22.26 19.52
C VAL A 208 20.83 22.73 20.03
N ASP A 209 21.76 23.09 19.12
CA ASP A 209 23.07 23.64 19.47
C ASP A 209 22.96 24.92 20.30
N LEU A 210 22.05 25.81 19.92
CA LEU A 210 21.82 27.07 20.63
C LEU A 210 21.22 26.86 22.02
N VAL A 211 20.19 25.99 22.12
CA VAL A 211 19.52 25.70 23.42
C VAL A 211 20.45 25.01 24.40
N PHE A 212 21.20 24.01 23.94
CA PHE A 212 22.14 23.29 24.81
C PHE A 212 23.36 24.14 25.16
N GLY A 213 23.80 25.02 24.24
CA GLY A 213 24.83 26.02 24.54
C GLY A 213 24.40 27.02 25.60
N LEU A 214 23.13 27.46 25.63
CA LEU A 214 22.56 28.31 26.67
C LEU A 214 22.45 27.64 28.04
N ILE A 215 22.27 26.30 28.05
CA ILE A 215 22.20 25.47 29.28
C ILE A 215 23.63 25.15 29.79
N GLY A 216 24.66 25.48 29.03
CA GLY A 216 26.06 25.21 29.41
C GLY A 216 26.47 23.75 29.20
N TRP A 217 25.79 23.04 28.34
CA TRP A 217 26.17 21.68 27.95
C TRP A 217 27.15 21.72 26.77
N ASP A 218 28.41 21.37 27.02
CA ASP A 218 29.41 21.27 25.96
C ASP A 218 29.13 20.16 24.99
N ARG A 219 29.46 20.37 23.71
CA ARG A 219 29.29 19.38 22.64
C ARG A 219 30.01 18.06 22.89
N GLU A 220 31.04 18.07 23.75
CA GLU A 220 31.82 16.88 24.12
C GLU A 220 31.12 16.04 25.22
N THR A 221 30.06 16.54 25.85
CA THR A 221 29.37 15.81 26.90
C THR A 221 28.47 14.70 26.31
N LEU A 222 28.47 13.53 26.94
CA LEU A 222 27.61 12.42 26.58
C LEU A 222 26.12 12.81 26.61
N GLY A 223 25.74 13.71 27.51
CA GLY A 223 24.38 14.25 27.65
C GLY A 223 23.96 15.06 26.43
N TRP A 224 24.87 15.87 25.86
CA TRP A 224 24.58 16.65 24.65
C TRP A 224 24.33 15.71 23.46
N SER A 225 25.18 14.70 23.23
CA SER A 225 25.03 13.79 22.09
C SER A 225 23.75 12.94 22.15
N ILE A 226 23.34 12.49 23.33
CA ILE A 226 22.09 11.75 23.56
C ILE A 226 20.89 12.69 23.39
N GLY A 227 20.93 13.89 23.99
CA GLY A 227 19.86 14.87 23.90
C GLY A 227 19.60 15.33 22.46
N ALA A 228 20.64 15.67 21.72
CA ALA A 228 20.56 16.05 20.31
C ALA A 228 19.99 14.92 19.44
N ARG A 229 20.40 13.67 19.70
CA ARG A 229 19.85 12.50 19.01
C ARG A 229 18.35 12.30 19.29
N LEU A 230 17.93 12.43 20.54
CA LEU A 230 16.51 12.28 20.90
C LEU A 230 15.66 13.37 20.27
N VAL A 231 16.09 14.63 20.31
CA VAL A 231 15.38 15.74 19.67
C VAL A 231 15.30 15.53 18.17
N SER A 232 16.39 15.17 17.51
CA SER A 232 16.39 14.89 16.06
C SER A 232 15.43 13.74 15.71
N LEU A 233 15.37 12.70 16.54
CA LEU A 233 14.46 11.55 16.35
C LEU A 233 13.00 11.96 16.49
N VAL A 234 12.66 12.79 17.50
CA VAL A 234 11.30 13.30 17.72
C VAL A 234 10.87 14.21 16.56
N VAL A 235 11.75 15.09 16.10
CA VAL A 235 11.48 15.96 14.94
C VAL A 235 11.28 15.13 13.67
N ALA A 236 12.17 14.18 13.39
CA ALA A 236 12.04 13.28 12.24
C ALA A 236 10.73 12.49 12.31
N PHE A 237 10.37 11.98 13.49
CA PHE A 237 9.10 11.28 13.72
C PHE A 237 7.89 12.19 13.44
N GLY A 238 7.92 13.44 13.91
CA GLY A 238 6.85 14.41 13.64
C GLY A 238 6.71 14.73 12.16
N ILE A 239 7.81 15.00 11.47
CA ILE A 239 7.83 15.25 10.02
C ILE A 239 7.30 14.05 9.24
N ASN A 240 7.79 12.85 9.53
CA ASN A 240 7.34 11.62 8.88
C ASN A 240 5.84 11.37 9.13
N THR A 241 5.33 11.64 10.34
CA THR A 241 3.92 11.48 10.68
C THR A 241 3.04 12.41 9.85
N VAL A 242 3.39 13.70 9.78
CA VAL A 242 2.66 14.70 8.99
C VAL A 242 2.73 14.35 7.49
N ALA A 243 3.90 13.98 7.00
CA ALA A 243 4.11 13.59 5.61
C ALA A 243 3.24 12.38 5.23
N LEU A 244 3.23 11.32 6.06
CA LEU A 244 2.41 10.13 5.81
C LEU A 244 0.91 10.43 5.92
N ALA A 245 0.47 11.22 6.91
CA ALA A 245 -0.93 11.60 7.03
C ALA A 245 -1.40 12.39 5.79
N SER A 246 -0.57 13.32 5.31
CA SER A 246 -0.81 14.08 4.09
C SER A 246 -0.83 13.16 2.85
N LEU A 247 0.12 12.25 2.76
CA LEU A 247 0.23 11.25 1.69
C LEU A 247 -1.06 10.41 1.60
N PHE A 248 -1.49 9.82 2.70
CA PHE A 248 -2.70 8.99 2.71
C PHE A 248 -3.93 9.80 2.31
N ARG A 249 -4.09 11.00 2.83
CA ARG A 249 -5.21 11.86 2.47
C ARG A 249 -5.20 12.27 1.00
N PHE A 250 -4.03 12.60 0.47
CA PHE A 250 -3.88 13.03 -0.90
C PHE A 250 -4.05 11.86 -1.89
N LEU A 251 -3.40 10.71 -1.62
CA LEU A 251 -3.40 9.57 -2.52
C LEU A 251 -4.75 8.86 -2.57
N THR A 252 -5.45 8.73 -1.45
CA THR A 252 -6.77 8.07 -1.44
C THR A 252 -7.81 8.88 -2.20
N GLY A 253 -7.72 10.22 -2.18
CA GLY A 253 -8.71 11.11 -2.78
C GLY A 253 -10.11 10.96 -2.18
N THR A 254 -10.20 10.31 -1.01
CA THR A 254 -11.44 10.08 -0.28
C THR A 254 -11.68 11.19 0.75
N THR A 255 -12.85 11.18 1.37
CA THR A 255 -13.22 12.06 2.48
C THR A 255 -12.52 11.69 3.80
N LEU A 256 -11.32 11.09 3.72
CA LEU A 256 -10.56 10.68 4.91
C LEU A 256 -10.24 11.89 5.77
N SER A 257 -10.82 11.96 6.98
CA SER A 257 -10.54 13.04 7.92
C SER A 257 -9.14 12.90 8.50
N TRP A 258 -8.47 14.02 8.81
CA TRP A 258 -7.16 14.06 9.44
C TRP A 258 -7.09 13.14 10.69
N ARG A 259 -8.12 13.22 11.55
CA ARG A 259 -8.19 12.41 12.79
C ARG A 259 -8.10 10.91 12.53
N ARG A 260 -8.54 10.44 11.36
CA ARG A 260 -8.53 9.01 11.00
C ARG A 260 -7.22 8.58 10.34
N ALA A 261 -6.53 9.51 9.67
CA ALA A 261 -5.23 9.25 9.07
C ALA A 261 -4.11 9.15 10.13
N TRP A 262 -4.21 9.91 11.25
CA TRP A 262 -3.16 9.99 12.25
C TRP A 262 -2.70 8.65 12.82
N PRO A 263 -3.57 7.71 13.28
CA PRO A 263 -3.10 6.48 13.88
C PRO A 263 -2.22 5.64 12.95
N GLY A 264 -2.61 5.51 11.68
CA GLY A 264 -1.79 4.81 10.70
C GLY A 264 -0.53 5.58 10.33
N ALA A 265 -0.59 6.92 10.26
CA ALA A 265 0.58 7.75 10.02
C ALA A 265 1.61 7.65 11.15
N ILE A 266 1.18 7.55 12.41
CA ILE A 266 2.05 7.32 13.57
C ILE A 266 2.74 5.96 13.46
N VAL A 267 2.00 4.90 13.15
CA VAL A 267 2.58 3.56 12.94
C VAL A 267 3.61 3.58 11.79
N GLY A 268 3.26 4.25 10.69
CA GLY A 268 4.17 4.41 9.55
C GLY A 268 5.42 5.20 9.88
N ALA A 269 5.26 6.33 10.59
CA ALA A 269 6.39 7.15 11.02
C ALA A 269 7.32 6.38 11.95
N THR A 270 6.77 5.59 12.88
CA THR A 270 7.56 4.69 13.72
C THR A 270 8.36 3.70 12.88
N GLY A 271 7.70 3.06 11.89
CA GLY A 271 8.38 2.15 10.97
C GLY A 271 9.47 2.82 10.15
N ILE A 272 9.25 4.03 9.64
CA ILE A 272 10.27 4.80 8.89
C ILE A 272 11.46 5.16 9.79
N VAL A 273 11.21 5.64 11.01
CA VAL A 273 12.27 5.98 11.96
C VAL A 273 13.09 4.74 12.33
N VAL A 274 12.45 3.60 12.57
CA VAL A 274 13.16 2.33 12.80
C VAL A 274 14.01 1.94 11.57
N LEU A 275 13.47 2.09 10.37
CA LEU A 275 14.21 1.85 9.14
C LEU A 275 15.41 2.81 8.98
N GLN A 276 15.25 4.09 9.28
CA GLN A 276 16.33 5.08 9.23
C GLN A 276 17.47 4.73 10.20
N VAL A 277 17.13 4.31 11.42
CA VAL A 277 18.14 3.81 12.39
C VAL A 277 18.81 2.54 11.88
N ALA A 278 18.03 1.59 11.35
CA ALA A 278 18.57 0.34 10.79
C ALA A 278 19.46 0.56 9.57
N ALA A 279 19.18 1.55 8.73
CA ALA A 279 20.00 1.89 7.57
C ALA A 279 21.43 2.27 7.97
N GLY A 280 21.59 2.98 9.09
CA GLY A 280 22.91 3.33 9.61
C GLY A 280 23.79 2.10 9.88
N PHE A 281 23.20 0.95 10.17
CA PHE A 281 23.95 -0.31 10.34
C PHE A 281 24.19 -1.05 9.02
N LEU A 282 23.30 -0.91 8.05
CA LEU A 282 23.35 -1.66 6.79
C LEU A 282 24.47 -1.16 5.88
N PHE A 283 24.73 0.16 5.86
CA PHE A 283 25.72 0.79 4.99
C PHE A 283 27.17 0.72 5.52
N VAL A 284 27.38 0.17 6.72
CA VAL A 284 28.73 -0.06 7.27
C VAL A 284 29.47 -1.18 6.54
N TYR A 285 28.76 -2.09 5.89
CA TYR A 285 29.31 -3.23 5.18
C TYR A 285 29.45 -2.95 3.68
N THR A 286 30.52 -2.29 3.27
CA THR A 286 30.84 -2.09 1.85
C THR A 286 31.86 -3.15 1.41
N PRO A 287 31.55 -4.01 0.42
CA PRO A 287 32.50 -4.98 -0.10
C PRO A 287 33.68 -4.26 -0.74
N SER A 288 34.90 -4.78 -0.52
CA SER A 288 36.17 -4.25 -1.10
C SER A 288 36.28 -4.42 -2.62
N ASN A 289 35.44 -5.28 -3.23
CA ASN A 289 35.43 -5.48 -4.67
C ASN A 289 34.49 -4.47 -5.34
N PRO A 290 34.93 -3.60 -6.28
CA PRO A 290 34.14 -2.55 -6.89
C PRO A 290 32.87 -3.05 -7.61
N LEU A 291 32.94 -4.19 -8.31
CA LEU A 291 31.75 -4.78 -8.99
C LEU A 291 30.72 -5.26 -7.98
N LEU A 292 31.16 -5.94 -6.92
CA LEU A 292 30.29 -6.37 -5.84
C LEU A 292 29.71 -5.18 -5.07
N ALA A 293 30.47 -4.10 -4.89
CA ALA A 293 30.02 -2.88 -4.24
C ALA A 293 28.84 -2.27 -5.00
N THR A 294 28.92 -2.09 -6.31
CA THR A 294 27.85 -1.52 -7.14
C THR A 294 26.56 -2.37 -7.06
N PHE A 295 26.68 -3.71 -7.19
CA PHE A 295 25.51 -4.58 -7.07
C PHE A 295 24.91 -4.57 -5.66
N THR A 296 25.77 -4.56 -4.63
CA THR A 296 25.33 -4.51 -3.22
C THR A 296 24.55 -3.23 -2.93
N VAL A 297 25.05 -2.10 -3.42
CA VAL A 297 24.38 -0.80 -3.25
C VAL A 297 23.04 -0.79 -3.98
N LEU A 298 22.98 -1.25 -5.24
CA LEU A 298 21.73 -1.33 -6.01
C LEU A 298 20.67 -2.21 -5.32
N ILE A 299 21.08 -3.39 -4.88
CA ILE A 299 20.20 -4.31 -4.14
C ILE A 299 19.78 -3.69 -2.81
N GLY A 300 20.70 -3.03 -2.11
CA GLY A 300 20.44 -2.31 -0.87
C GLY A 300 19.36 -1.23 -1.05
N PHE A 301 19.42 -0.44 -2.13
CA PHE A 301 18.39 0.55 -2.46
C PHE A 301 17.05 -0.07 -2.79
N LEU A 302 17.03 -1.13 -3.61
CA LEU A 302 15.79 -1.85 -3.91
C LEU A 302 15.15 -2.40 -2.63
N LEU A 303 15.95 -2.95 -1.74
CA LEU A 303 15.50 -3.48 -0.46
C LEU A 303 15.00 -2.35 0.46
N TRP A 304 15.71 -1.22 0.49
CA TRP A 304 15.32 -0.03 1.24
C TRP A 304 13.96 0.50 0.80
N PHE A 305 13.76 0.73 -0.49
CA PHE A 305 12.47 1.17 -1.02
C PHE A 305 11.37 0.13 -0.82
N ARG A 306 11.71 -1.17 -0.86
CA ARG A 306 10.77 -2.23 -0.55
C ARG A 306 10.29 -2.17 0.89
N PHE A 307 11.18 -1.94 1.85
CA PHE A 307 10.80 -1.77 3.24
C PHE A 307 9.97 -0.52 3.47
N ILE A 308 10.33 0.61 2.86
CA ILE A 308 9.51 1.83 2.88
C ILE A 308 8.10 1.53 2.32
N GLY A 309 8.01 0.83 1.19
CA GLY A 309 6.74 0.41 0.60
C GLY A 309 5.91 -0.46 1.55
N ILE A 310 6.53 -1.44 2.22
CA ILE A 310 5.87 -2.28 3.23
C ILE A 310 5.34 -1.43 4.38
N VAL A 311 6.13 -0.50 4.92
CA VAL A 311 5.73 0.40 6.01
C VAL A 311 4.53 1.26 5.59
N ILE A 312 4.57 1.85 4.40
CA ILE A 312 3.45 2.66 3.87
C ILE A 312 2.19 1.81 3.73
N LEU A 313 2.29 0.61 3.14
CA LEU A 313 1.12 -0.25 2.90
C LEU A 313 0.57 -0.87 4.19
N VAL A 314 1.41 -1.24 5.16
CA VAL A 314 0.96 -1.69 6.49
C VAL A 314 0.25 -0.55 7.22
N SER A 315 0.75 0.68 7.10
CA SER A 315 0.10 1.87 7.68
C SER A 315 -1.26 2.17 7.02
N ALA A 316 -1.33 1.99 5.70
CA ALA A 316 -2.59 2.08 4.95
C ALA A 316 -3.58 0.98 5.39
N ALA A 317 -3.11 -0.26 5.55
CA ALA A 317 -3.90 -1.38 6.07
C ALA A 317 -4.40 -1.11 7.50
N TRP A 318 -3.58 -0.48 8.35
CA TRP A 318 -3.98 -0.04 9.69
C TRP A 318 -5.19 0.89 9.65
N ILE A 319 -5.12 1.91 8.79
CA ILE A 319 -6.23 2.87 8.62
C ILE A 319 -7.46 2.16 8.07
N ALA A 320 -7.30 1.28 7.08
CA ALA A 320 -8.39 0.56 6.44
C ALA A 320 -9.14 -0.34 7.44
N VAL A 321 -8.41 -1.13 8.24
CA VAL A 321 -8.98 -2.01 9.27
C VAL A 321 -9.64 -1.20 10.38
N ALA A 322 -9.00 -0.11 10.85
CA ALA A 322 -9.55 0.76 11.87
C ALA A 322 -10.82 1.50 11.40
N ALA A 323 -10.93 1.81 10.12
CA ALA A 323 -12.13 2.41 9.53
C ALA A 323 -13.25 1.37 9.40
N GLY A 324 -12.92 0.14 9.02
CA GLY A 324 -13.87 -0.98 8.98
C GLY A 324 -14.49 -1.29 10.34
N ASP A 325 -13.69 -1.27 11.40
CA ASP A 325 -14.18 -1.52 12.78
C ASP A 325 -15.16 -0.45 13.29
N ARG A 326 -15.17 0.72 12.67
CA ARG A 326 -16.04 1.84 13.04
C ARG A 326 -17.18 2.05 12.05
N ASP A 327 -17.41 1.11 11.15
CA ASP A 327 -18.40 1.20 10.06
C ASP A 327 -18.31 2.52 9.25
N VAL A 328 -17.09 3.06 9.16
CA VAL A 328 -16.86 4.29 8.42
C VAL A 328 -16.68 3.98 6.95
N PRO A 329 -17.57 4.47 6.08
CA PRO A 329 -17.41 4.28 4.65
C PRO A 329 -16.20 5.06 4.15
N LEU A 330 -15.17 4.33 3.69
CA LEU A 330 -14.01 4.91 3.00
C LEU A 330 -14.33 5.27 1.54
N ARG A 331 -15.43 4.73 1.02
CA ARG A 331 -15.92 4.97 -0.34
C ARG A 331 -16.81 6.19 -0.39
N SER A 332 -16.76 6.93 -1.50
CA SER A 332 -17.69 8.02 -1.72
C SER A 332 -19.15 7.49 -1.76
N PRO A 333 -20.15 8.28 -1.40
CA PRO A 333 -21.54 7.87 -1.53
C PRO A 333 -21.89 7.46 -2.97
N GLU A 334 -21.28 8.10 -3.97
CA GLU A 334 -21.45 7.79 -5.40
C GLU A 334 -20.86 6.42 -5.74
N ASP A 335 -19.63 6.12 -5.28
CA ASP A 335 -18.98 4.82 -5.52
C ASP A 335 -19.76 3.67 -4.87
N ARG A 336 -20.34 3.90 -3.68
CA ARG A 336 -21.19 2.90 -3.02
C ARG A 336 -22.45 2.62 -3.83
N ARG A 337 -23.14 3.66 -4.28
CA ARG A 337 -24.35 3.51 -5.12
C ARG A 337 -24.02 2.77 -6.41
N ALA A 338 -22.92 3.10 -7.07
CA ALA A 338 -22.50 2.42 -8.29
C ALA A 338 -22.21 0.93 -8.05
N MET A 339 -21.59 0.57 -6.91
CA MET A 339 -21.35 -0.84 -6.57
C MET A 339 -22.62 -1.58 -6.17
N GLU A 340 -23.52 -0.95 -5.41
CA GLU A 340 -24.82 -1.53 -5.07
C GLU A 340 -25.61 -1.83 -6.33
N GLN A 341 -25.62 -0.90 -7.28
CA GLN A 341 -26.27 -1.10 -8.58
C GLN A 341 -25.62 -2.20 -9.40
N ALA A 342 -24.29 -2.23 -9.48
CA ALA A 342 -23.57 -3.32 -10.15
C ALA A 342 -23.86 -4.69 -9.50
N ALA A 343 -23.94 -4.75 -8.17
CA ALA A 343 -24.31 -5.96 -7.46
C ALA A 343 -25.76 -6.40 -7.77
N LEU A 344 -26.69 -5.47 -7.88
CA LEU A 344 -28.07 -5.76 -8.27
C LEU A 344 -28.16 -6.33 -9.70
N VAL A 345 -27.39 -5.77 -10.64
CA VAL A 345 -27.33 -6.30 -12.02
C VAL A 345 -26.77 -7.72 -12.02
N ILE A 346 -25.66 -7.97 -11.30
CA ILE A 346 -25.07 -9.32 -11.19
C ILE A 346 -26.07 -10.31 -10.57
N ALA A 347 -26.75 -9.93 -9.49
CA ALA A 347 -27.77 -10.76 -8.85
C ALA A 347 -28.93 -11.07 -9.80
N ALA A 348 -29.38 -10.09 -10.58
CA ALA A 348 -30.43 -10.27 -11.58
C ALA A 348 -29.96 -11.20 -12.72
N GLN A 349 -28.70 -11.10 -13.18
CA GLN A 349 -28.12 -12.01 -14.18
C GLN A 349 -28.02 -13.45 -13.67
N VAL A 350 -27.60 -13.65 -12.41
CA VAL A 350 -27.57 -14.98 -11.78
C VAL A 350 -29.00 -15.52 -11.70
N GLY A 351 -29.95 -14.73 -11.25
CA GLY A 351 -31.37 -15.13 -11.19
C GLY A 351 -31.95 -15.51 -12.55
N LEU A 352 -31.56 -14.81 -13.62
CA LEU A 352 -31.98 -15.16 -14.99
C LEU A 352 -31.38 -16.50 -15.41
N ARG A 353 -30.07 -16.72 -15.21
CA ARG A 353 -29.42 -18.00 -15.53
C ARG A 353 -30.03 -19.18 -14.77
N GLU A 354 -30.38 -19.00 -13.51
CA GLU A 354 -31.05 -20.03 -12.71
C GLU A 354 -32.48 -20.33 -13.23
N ALA A 355 -33.22 -19.29 -13.61
CA ALA A 355 -34.55 -19.45 -14.21
C ALA A 355 -34.47 -20.15 -15.55
N GLU A 356 -33.51 -19.84 -16.41
CA GLU A 356 -33.27 -20.52 -17.71
C GLU A 356 -32.89 -22.00 -17.51
N LYS A 357 -31.99 -22.29 -16.55
CA LYS A 357 -31.65 -23.70 -16.21
C LYS A 357 -32.87 -24.46 -15.71
N ALA A 358 -33.69 -23.86 -14.84
CA ALA A 358 -34.91 -24.46 -14.35
C ALA A 358 -35.94 -24.69 -15.49
N PHE A 359 -36.01 -23.76 -16.45
CA PHE A 359 -36.85 -23.92 -17.64
C PHE A 359 -36.35 -25.05 -18.53
N ALA A 360 -35.05 -25.15 -18.79
CA ALA A 360 -34.45 -26.22 -19.59
C ALA A 360 -34.70 -27.61 -19.00
N MET A 361 -34.70 -27.75 -17.66
CA MET A 361 -34.92 -29.02 -16.96
C MET A 361 -36.41 -29.30 -16.70
N SER A 362 -37.32 -28.39 -16.98
CA SER A 362 -38.75 -28.54 -16.67
C SER A 362 -39.47 -29.43 -17.69
N ARG A 363 -40.27 -30.40 -17.19
CA ARG A 363 -41.15 -31.26 -17.99
C ARG A 363 -42.57 -30.68 -18.03
N TRP A 364 -43.30 -30.97 -19.09
CA TRP A 364 -44.72 -30.66 -19.20
C TRP A 364 -45.51 -31.36 -18.04
N PRO A 365 -46.39 -30.74 -17.25
CA PRO A 365 -47.06 -29.42 -17.47
C PRO A 365 -46.41 -28.21 -16.75
N LEU A 366 -45.28 -28.33 -16.06
CA LEU A 366 -44.67 -27.28 -15.27
C LEU A 366 -43.91 -26.21 -16.12
N ARG A 367 -43.75 -26.50 -17.41
CA ARG A 367 -42.95 -25.69 -18.33
C ARG A 367 -43.46 -24.24 -18.48
N TRP A 368 -44.78 -24.03 -18.39
CA TRP A 368 -45.35 -22.70 -18.48
C TRP A 368 -45.05 -21.84 -17.21
N ARG A 369 -45.00 -22.47 -16.04
CA ARG A 369 -44.58 -21.77 -14.79
C ARG A 369 -43.10 -21.39 -14.82
N ALA A 370 -42.27 -22.27 -15.34
CA ALA A 370 -40.84 -21.98 -15.53
C ALA A 370 -40.63 -20.84 -16.55
N LYS A 371 -41.37 -20.83 -17.68
CA LYS A 371 -41.33 -19.74 -18.66
C LYS A 371 -41.71 -18.36 -18.04
N ARG A 372 -42.73 -18.33 -17.18
CA ARG A 372 -43.09 -17.11 -16.47
C ARG A 372 -42.01 -16.61 -15.55
N ARG A 373 -41.22 -17.49 -14.90
CA ARG A 373 -40.05 -17.14 -14.06
C ARG A 373 -38.94 -16.54 -14.91
N VAL A 374 -38.66 -17.06 -16.09
CA VAL A 374 -37.67 -16.49 -17.01
C VAL A 374 -38.08 -15.06 -17.41
N ILE A 375 -39.33 -14.87 -17.86
CA ILE A 375 -39.83 -13.54 -18.23
C ILE A 375 -39.76 -12.55 -17.05
N ALA A 376 -40.05 -13.01 -15.84
CA ALA A 376 -39.93 -12.16 -14.64
C ALA A 376 -38.48 -11.82 -14.32
N ALA A 377 -37.56 -12.75 -14.51
CA ALA A 377 -36.12 -12.54 -14.30
C ALA A 377 -35.52 -11.59 -15.36
N GLU A 378 -35.91 -11.73 -16.64
CA GLU A 378 -35.56 -10.79 -17.72
C GLU A 378 -36.02 -9.37 -17.41
N LYS A 379 -37.25 -9.22 -16.93
CA LYS A 379 -37.78 -7.91 -16.52
C LYS A 379 -37.05 -7.30 -15.34
N ASN A 380 -36.63 -8.14 -14.38
CA ASN A 380 -35.82 -7.67 -13.24
C ASN A 380 -34.43 -7.22 -13.70
N LEU A 381 -33.80 -7.97 -14.62
CA LEU A 381 -32.51 -7.60 -15.20
C LEU A 381 -32.63 -6.27 -15.97
N ALA A 382 -33.61 -6.12 -16.84
CA ALA A 382 -33.86 -4.89 -17.60
C ALA A 382 -34.08 -3.66 -16.67
N ARG A 383 -34.76 -3.84 -15.53
CA ARG A 383 -34.91 -2.78 -14.52
C ARG A 383 -33.57 -2.45 -13.84
N ALA A 384 -32.83 -3.48 -13.41
CA ALA A 384 -31.54 -3.28 -12.77
C ALA A 384 -30.53 -2.58 -13.70
N GLU A 385 -30.57 -2.87 -15.01
CA GLU A 385 -29.72 -2.22 -16.03
C GLU A 385 -30.18 -0.77 -16.31
N ALA A 386 -31.48 -0.49 -16.30
CA ALA A 386 -32.01 0.86 -16.50
C ALA A 386 -31.66 1.82 -15.35
N ASP A 387 -31.54 1.29 -14.12
CA ASP A 387 -31.15 2.05 -12.94
C ASP A 387 -29.62 2.31 -12.86
N VAL A 388 -28.82 1.70 -13.73
CA VAL A 388 -27.38 1.98 -13.82
C VAL A 388 -27.19 3.40 -14.38
N PRO A 389 -26.56 4.32 -13.65
CA PRO A 389 -26.30 5.65 -14.18
C PRO A 389 -25.47 5.53 -15.44
N ALA A 390 -25.90 6.16 -16.51
CA ALA A 390 -25.18 6.19 -17.77
C ALA A 390 -23.70 6.56 -17.50
N PRO A 391 -22.73 5.84 -18.08
CA PRO A 391 -21.33 6.21 -17.96
C PRO A 391 -21.25 7.68 -18.40
N ARG A 392 -20.73 8.56 -17.52
CA ARG A 392 -20.50 9.95 -17.88
C ARG A 392 -19.73 9.96 -19.18
N ARG A 393 -20.41 10.24 -20.28
CA ARG A 393 -19.74 10.58 -21.55
C ARG A 393 -18.93 11.82 -21.24
N THR A 394 -17.66 11.67 -21.00
CA THR A 394 -16.71 12.76 -21.07
C THR A 394 -16.76 13.23 -22.52
N SER A 395 -17.53 14.30 -22.79
CA SER A 395 -17.40 15.04 -24.03
C SER A 395 -15.94 15.49 -24.09
N LEU A 396 -15.20 14.90 -24.99
CA LEU A 396 -13.81 15.27 -25.25
C LEU A 396 -13.72 16.58 -26.09
N LEU A 397 -14.86 17.22 -26.35
CA LEU A 397 -14.95 18.48 -27.07
C LEU A 397 -15.79 19.45 -26.23
N PRO A 398 -15.29 20.67 -25.96
CA PRO A 398 -16.12 21.77 -25.52
C PRO A 398 -17.01 22.16 -26.70
N ASP A 399 -18.32 22.36 -26.45
CA ASP A 399 -19.23 23.01 -27.38
C ASP A 399 -18.81 24.44 -27.66
#